data_1d5a34455961c4b3e4280d10821c56f1
#
_entry.id   1d5a34455961c4b3e4280d10821c56f1
#
_cell.length_a   1.000
_cell.length_b   1.000
_cell.length_c   1.000
_cell.angle_alpha   90.00
_cell.angle_beta   90.00
_cell.angle_gamma   90.00
#
_symmetry.space_group_name_H-M   'P 1'
#
loop_
_entity.id
_entity.type
_entity.pdbx_description
1 polymer ?
#
loop_
_entity_poly.entity_id
_entity_poly.type
_entity_poly.pdbx_seq_one_letter_code
_entity_poly.pdbx_strand_id
1 'polypeptide(L)'
;KIIKAQEEERRRVAREIHDGPAQAMANIVMRAEVCERMLQIKPEKVAEELQELKKLIRESLQDLRKVIFDLRPMALDDLGVVPTLRRYITDFKEKSKLDIEFFFRGQEQRFASSLEVAIFRTVQEAITNIKKHAQACKVTVKLEFAVNKVYLLIKDNGRGFNLDKVMRDVNRESYGLVSMKERIELLEGQLSISSSLEQGTEIRAIIPINE
;
A
#
# COMPACT_ATOMS: atom_id res chain seq x y z
N LYS A 1 23.64 -2.60 -3.28
CA LYS A 1 22.28 -3.16 -3.51
C LYS A 1 21.18 -2.18 -3.10
N ILE A 2 21.24 -1.56 -1.91
CA ILE A 2 20.25 -0.59 -1.41
C ILE A 2 20.07 0.60 -2.35
N ILE A 3 21.17 1.20 -2.83
CA ILE A 3 21.14 2.36 -3.76
C ILE A 3 20.39 2.00 -5.06
N LYS A 4 20.59 0.79 -5.58
CA LYS A 4 19.93 0.34 -6.81
C LYS A 4 18.42 0.15 -6.61
N ALA A 5 18.01 -0.46 -5.50
CA ALA A 5 16.60 -0.62 -5.16
C ALA A 5 15.91 0.74 -4.92
N GLN A 6 16.60 1.68 -4.29
CA GLN A 6 16.10 3.04 -4.08
C GLN A 6 15.95 3.82 -5.40
N GLU A 7 16.87 3.64 -6.34
CA GLU A 7 16.80 4.24 -7.65
C GLU A 7 15.69 3.64 -8.51
N GLU A 8 15.49 2.32 -8.45
CA GLU A 8 14.38 1.64 -9.12
C GLU A 8 13.02 2.08 -8.57
N GLU A 9 12.91 2.23 -7.25
CA GLU A 9 11.71 2.74 -6.61
C GLU A 9 11.43 4.21 -6.99
N ARG A 10 12.45 5.08 -7.00
CA ARG A 10 12.33 6.46 -7.50
C ARG A 10 11.84 6.51 -8.93
N ARG A 11 12.37 5.64 -9.81
CA ARG A 11 11.95 5.56 -11.21
C ARG A 11 10.53 5.02 -11.36
N ARG A 12 10.12 4.10 -10.50
CA ARG A 12 8.74 3.60 -10.47
C ARG A 12 7.78 4.72 -10.11
N VAL A 13 8.08 5.42 -9.03
CA VAL A 13 7.30 6.57 -8.55
C VAL A 13 7.21 7.68 -9.61
N ALA A 14 8.34 8.04 -10.23
CA ALA A 14 8.36 9.05 -11.28
C ALA A 14 7.46 8.66 -12.47
N ARG A 15 7.45 7.38 -12.85
CA ARG A 15 6.57 6.89 -13.92
C ARG A 15 5.10 6.91 -13.49
N GLU A 16 4.76 6.46 -12.28
CA GLU A 16 3.40 6.47 -11.78
C GLU A 16 2.82 7.90 -11.68
N ILE A 17 3.66 8.88 -11.32
CA ILE A 17 3.25 10.30 -11.31
C ILE A 17 3.11 10.85 -12.75
N HIS A 18 4.04 10.49 -13.64
CA HIS A 18 4.03 10.97 -15.02
C HIS A 18 2.88 10.38 -15.83
N ASP A 19 2.64 9.07 -15.75
CA ASP A 19 1.70 8.35 -16.61
C ASP A 19 0.23 8.49 -16.15
N GLY A 20 -0.01 8.87 -14.91
CA GLY A 20 -1.34 9.10 -14.37
C GLY A 20 -1.64 10.59 -14.17
N PRO A 21 -1.21 11.17 -13.03
CA PRO A 21 -1.61 12.53 -12.66
C PRO A 21 -1.18 13.62 -13.63
N ALA A 22 0.03 13.55 -14.19
CA ALA A 22 0.52 14.59 -15.10
C ALA A 22 -0.25 14.62 -16.42
N GLN A 23 -0.55 13.45 -17.00
CA GLN A 23 -1.38 13.35 -18.21
C GLN A 23 -2.82 13.79 -17.95
N ALA A 24 -3.38 13.45 -16.79
CA ALA A 24 -4.71 13.89 -16.41
C ALA A 24 -4.80 15.42 -16.27
N MET A 25 -3.77 16.06 -15.69
CA MET A 25 -3.69 17.53 -15.61
C MET A 25 -3.62 18.18 -16.98
N ALA A 26 -2.82 17.64 -17.92
CA ALA A 26 -2.79 18.15 -19.30
C ALA A 26 -4.15 18.06 -19.99
N ASN A 27 -4.87 16.96 -19.79
CA ASN A 27 -6.23 16.79 -20.33
C ASN A 27 -7.24 17.78 -19.71
N ILE A 28 -7.13 18.02 -18.40
CA ILE A 28 -7.96 19.01 -17.68
C ILE A 28 -7.78 20.41 -18.27
N VAL A 29 -6.51 20.83 -18.49
CA VAL A 29 -6.20 22.13 -19.10
C VAL A 29 -6.78 22.23 -20.50
N MET A 30 -6.57 21.23 -21.35
CA MET A 30 -7.11 21.22 -22.71
C MET A 30 -8.63 21.29 -22.73
N ARG A 31 -9.34 20.57 -21.85
CA ARG A 31 -10.80 20.63 -21.73
C ARG A 31 -11.29 21.98 -21.21
N ALA A 32 -10.56 22.63 -20.30
CA ALA A 32 -10.88 23.97 -19.85
C ALA A 32 -10.80 24.99 -21.01
N GLU A 33 -9.76 24.91 -21.86
CA GLU A 33 -9.64 25.74 -23.07
C GLU A 33 -10.78 25.48 -24.08
N VAL A 34 -11.24 24.23 -24.19
CA VAL A 34 -12.41 23.88 -25.02
C VAL A 34 -13.66 24.54 -24.45
N CYS A 35 -13.87 24.50 -23.12
CA CYS A 35 -14.99 25.19 -22.50
C CYS A 35 -14.99 26.70 -22.77
N GLU A 36 -13.82 27.36 -22.69
CA GLU A 36 -13.70 28.79 -23.01
C GLU A 36 -14.09 29.09 -24.44
N ARG A 37 -13.65 28.29 -25.41
CA ARG A 37 -14.04 28.46 -26.82
C ARG A 37 -15.55 28.19 -27.05
N MET A 38 -16.09 27.19 -26.34
CA MET A 38 -17.52 26.85 -26.44
C MET A 38 -18.45 27.95 -25.91
N LEU A 39 -17.98 28.77 -24.94
CA LEU A 39 -18.74 29.92 -24.45
C LEU A 39 -19.14 30.88 -25.58
N GLN A 40 -18.33 31.02 -26.62
CA GLN A 40 -18.58 31.89 -27.76
C GLN A 40 -19.40 31.25 -28.88
N ILE A 41 -19.35 29.91 -29.00
CA ILE A 41 -19.89 29.18 -30.17
C ILE A 41 -21.16 28.40 -29.80
N LYS A 42 -21.19 27.76 -28.63
CA LYS A 42 -22.29 26.89 -28.16
C LYS A 42 -22.44 26.96 -26.64
N PRO A 43 -22.87 28.09 -26.10
CA PRO A 43 -22.94 28.30 -24.64
C PRO A 43 -23.84 27.28 -23.91
N GLU A 44 -24.87 26.75 -24.60
CA GLU A 44 -25.76 25.74 -24.04
C GLU A 44 -25.09 24.41 -23.69
N LYS A 45 -23.95 24.08 -24.32
CA LYS A 45 -23.20 22.85 -24.06
C LYS A 45 -22.09 23.00 -23.01
N VAL A 46 -21.77 24.23 -22.63
CA VAL A 46 -20.69 24.50 -21.66
C VAL A 46 -20.97 23.88 -20.29
N ALA A 47 -22.23 23.89 -19.87
CA ALA A 47 -22.63 23.32 -18.58
C ALA A 47 -22.37 21.81 -18.51
N GLU A 48 -22.64 21.07 -19.58
CA GLU A 48 -22.35 19.62 -19.68
C GLU A 48 -20.86 19.36 -19.65
N GLU A 49 -20.08 20.10 -20.46
CA GLU A 49 -18.62 19.92 -20.52
C GLU A 49 -17.92 20.27 -19.19
N LEU A 50 -18.42 21.28 -18.47
CA LEU A 50 -17.95 21.62 -17.12
C LEU A 50 -18.27 20.53 -16.10
N GLN A 51 -19.38 19.81 -16.23
CA GLN A 51 -19.69 18.68 -15.36
C GLN A 51 -18.72 17.51 -15.61
N GLU A 52 -18.45 17.19 -16.87
CA GLU A 52 -17.46 16.17 -17.23
C GLU A 52 -16.05 16.56 -16.77
N LEU A 53 -15.66 17.82 -16.90
CA LEU A 53 -14.39 18.33 -16.40
C LEU A 53 -14.28 18.17 -14.87
N LYS A 54 -15.34 18.53 -14.12
CA LYS A 54 -15.39 18.33 -12.66
C LYS A 54 -15.24 16.85 -12.27
N LYS A 55 -15.84 15.94 -13.03
CA LYS A 55 -15.74 14.51 -12.82
C LYS A 55 -14.28 14.05 -13.02
N LEU A 56 -13.65 14.45 -14.13
CA LEU A 56 -12.26 14.13 -14.44
C LEU A 56 -11.30 14.66 -13.36
N ILE A 57 -11.52 15.87 -12.85
CA ILE A 57 -10.73 16.44 -11.75
C ILE A 57 -10.87 15.59 -10.49
N ARG A 58 -12.09 15.15 -10.13
CA ARG A 58 -12.31 14.32 -8.94
C ARG A 58 -11.61 12.95 -9.06
N GLU A 59 -11.70 12.32 -10.22
CA GLU A 59 -11.02 11.05 -10.51
C GLU A 59 -9.49 11.22 -10.42
N SER A 60 -8.93 12.26 -11.04
CA SER A 60 -7.51 12.57 -10.99
C SER A 60 -7.01 12.87 -9.59
N LEU A 61 -7.79 13.56 -8.76
CA LEU A 61 -7.48 13.80 -7.35
C LEU A 61 -7.51 12.49 -6.54
N GLN A 62 -8.40 11.57 -6.87
CA GLN A 62 -8.47 10.26 -6.22
C GLN A 62 -7.24 9.40 -6.57
N ASP A 63 -6.82 9.42 -7.84
CA ASP A 63 -5.61 8.72 -8.29
C ASP A 63 -4.35 9.32 -7.67
N LEU A 64 -4.25 10.64 -7.61
CA LEU A 64 -3.13 11.32 -6.94
C LEU A 64 -3.07 10.96 -5.44
N ARG A 65 -4.20 10.95 -4.74
CA ARG A 65 -4.26 10.53 -3.34
C ARG A 65 -3.82 9.08 -3.16
N LYS A 66 -4.14 8.20 -4.11
CA LYS A 66 -3.69 6.80 -4.11
C LYS A 66 -2.18 6.70 -4.26
N VAL A 67 -1.58 7.44 -5.22
CA VAL A 67 -0.13 7.51 -5.40
C VAL A 67 0.56 8.04 -4.14
N ILE A 68 0.05 9.14 -3.55
CA ILE A 68 0.58 9.69 -2.29
C ILE A 68 0.47 8.67 -1.15
N PHE A 69 -0.66 7.98 -1.04
CA PHE A 69 -0.87 6.93 -0.04
C PHE A 69 0.09 5.75 -0.24
N ASP A 70 0.35 5.37 -1.50
CA ASP A 70 1.29 4.32 -1.85
C ASP A 70 2.76 4.75 -1.61
N LEU A 71 3.07 6.05 -1.69
CA LEU A 71 4.39 6.60 -1.39
C LEU A 71 4.67 6.74 0.10
N ARG A 72 3.75 7.34 0.84
CA ARG A 72 3.76 7.48 2.30
C ARG A 72 2.38 7.93 2.76
N PRO A 73 1.65 7.12 3.53
CA PRO A 73 0.36 7.57 4.03
C PRO A 73 0.55 8.79 4.94
N MET A 74 0.10 9.96 4.52
CA MET A 74 0.09 11.17 5.39
C MET A 74 -0.61 10.88 6.73
N ALA A 75 -1.64 10.02 6.69
CA ALA A 75 -2.32 9.54 7.89
C ALA A 75 -1.39 8.85 8.91
N LEU A 76 -0.25 8.32 8.47
CA LEU A 76 0.73 7.71 9.36
C LEU A 76 1.40 8.78 10.24
N ASP A 77 1.74 9.93 9.65
CA ASP A 77 2.38 11.02 10.36
C ASP A 77 1.40 11.72 11.33
N ASP A 78 0.12 11.80 10.95
CA ASP A 78 -0.91 12.48 11.73
C ASP A 78 -1.54 11.58 12.81
N LEU A 79 -1.90 10.35 12.46
CA LEU A 79 -2.72 9.47 13.29
C LEU A 79 -1.94 8.27 13.88
N GLY A 80 -0.76 7.95 13.34
CA GLY A 80 0.02 6.78 13.74
C GLY A 80 -0.41 5.49 13.02
N VAL A 81 0.30 4.40 13.33
CA VAL A 81 0.21 3.15 12.57
C VAL A 81 -1.12 2.41 12.79
N VAL A 82 -1.68 2.39 13.99
CA VAL A 82 -2.89 1.60 14.31
C VAL A 82 -4.13 2.14 13.59
N PRO A 83 -4.50 3.44 13.71
CA PRO A 83 -5.64 4.00 12.98
C PRO A 83 -5.46 3.91 11.46
N THR A 84 -4.22 4.13 10.98
CA THR A 84 -3.91 4.03 9.54
C THR A 84 -4.10 2.63 9.00
N LEU A 85 -3.67 1.60 9.74
CA LEU A 85 -3.91 0.19 9.36
C LEU A 85 -5.39 -0.16 9.39
N ARG A 86 -6.15 0.27 10.42
CA ARG A 86 -7.60 0.05 10.47
C ARG A 86 -8.28 0.59 9.22
N ARG A 87 -8.00 1.84 8.87
CA ARG A 87 -8.56 2.47 7.67
C ARG A 87 -8.15 1.74 6.40
N TYR A 88 -6.87 1.43 6.24
CA TYR A 88 -6.36 0.70 5.08
C TYR A 88 -7.06 -0.64 4.88
N ILE A 89 -7.18 -1.42 5.97
CA ILE A 89 -7.81 -2.75 5.93
C ILE A 89 -9.29 -2.64 5.60
N THR A 90 -10.01 -1.65 6.17
CA THR A 90 -11.42 -1.41 5.87
C THR A 90 -11.61 -1.06 4.39
N ASP A 91 -10.85 -0.09 3.88
CA ASP A 91 -10.90 0.32 2.48
C ASP A 91 -10.55 -0.84 1.53
N PHE A 92 -9.64 -1.72 1.95
CA PHE A 92 -9.24 -2.88 1.16
C PHE A 92 -10.32 -3.98 1.16
N LYS A 93 -10.97 -4.23 2.30
CA LYS A 93 -12.13 -5.17 2.40
C LYS A 93 -13.26 -4.75 1.46
N GLU A 94 -13.62 -3.48 1.45
CA GLU A 94 -14.69 -2.94 0.59
C GLU A 94 -14.40 -3.13 -0.90
N LYS A 95 -13.12 -3.05 -1.31
CA LYS A 95 -12.68 -3.16 -2.71
C LYS A 95 -12.30 -4.58 -3.12
N SER A 96 -12.13 -5.48 -2.17
CA SER A 96 -11.74 -6.87 -2.41
C SER A 96 -12.76 -7.80 -1.78
N LYS A 97 -12.88 -9.03 -2.27
CA LYS A 97 -13.74 -10.06 -1.64
C LYS A 97 -13.05 -10.78 -0.47
N LEU A 98 -11.92 -10.24 0.03
CA LEU A 98 -11.16 -10.84 1.11
C LEU A 98 -11.78 -10.45 2.46
N ASP A 99 -12.02 -11.44 3.32
CA ASP A 99 -12.37 -11.19 4.71
C ASP A 99 -11.10 -11.00 5.53
N ILE A 100 -10.83 -9.75 5.94
CA ILE A 100 -9.63 -9.39 6.70
C ILE A 100 -10.05 -9.01 8.11
N GLU A 101 -9.54 -9.72 9.10
CA GLU A 101 -9.70 -9.40 10.52
C GLU A 101 -8.43 -8.72 11.04
N PHE A 102 -8.60 -7.56 11.69
CA PHE A 102 -7.50 -6.83 12.32
C PHE A 102 -7.67 -6.81 13.84
N PHE A 103 -6.68 -7.32 14.54
CA PHE A 103 -6.60 -7.34 16.00
C PHE A 103 -5.43 -6.48 16.46
N PHE A 104 -5.71 -5.59 17.39
CA PHE A 104 -4.69 -4.80 18.06
C PHE A 104 -4.69 -5.08 19.56
N ARG A 105 -3.49 -5.21 20.14
CA ARG A 105 -3.27 -5.37 21.56
C ARG A 105 -2.17 -4.43 22.05
N GLY A 106 -2.35 -3.86 23.23
CA GLY A 106 -1.43 -2.91 23.84
C GLY A 106 -2.03 -1.51 23.94
N GLN A 107 -1.19 -0.56 24.33
CA GLN A 107 -1.57 0.86 24.37
C GLN A 107 -1.16 1.51 23.06
N GLU A 108 -2.08 2.25 22.42
CA GLU A 108 -1.74 3.03 21.23
C GLU A 108 -0.75 4.13 21.62
N GLN A 109 0.37 4.15 20.93
CA GLN A 109 1.43 5.15 21.11
C GLN A 109 2.10 5.44 19.77
N ARG A 110 2.85 6.52 19.71
CA ARG A 110 3.62 6.90 18.54
C ARG A 110 5.02 6.31 18.64
N PHE A 111 5.53 5.92 17.49
CA PHE A 111 6.89 5.42 17.34
C PHE A 111 7.69 6.29 16.37
N ALA A 112 8.97 6.03 16.27
CA ALA A 112 9.79 6.59 15.21
C ALA A 112 9.14 6.29 13.84
N SER A 113 9.12 7.29 12.96
CA SER A 113 8.47 7.18 11.65
C SER A 113 8.95 5.97 10.83
N SER A 114 10.24 5.60 10.95
CA SER A 114 10.80 4.42 10.31
C SER A 114 10.12 3.12 10.73
N LEU A 115 9.80 2.98 12.02
CA LEU A 115 9.12 1.81 12.58
C LEU A 115 7.66 1.76 12.11
N GLU A 116 6.92 2.86 12.21
CA GLU A 116 5.52 2.92 11.78
C GLU A 116 5.38 2.63 10.27
N VAL A 117 6.26 3.21 9.45
CA VAL A 117 6.32 2.95 8.01
C VAL A 117 6.65 1.48 7.72
N ALA A 118 7.60 0.88 8.43
CA ALA A 118 7.98 -0.51 8.21
C ALA A 118 6.82 -1.47 8.52
N ILE A 119 6.09 -1.24 9.63
CA ILE A 119 4.90 -2.03 9.98
C ILE A 119 3.84 -1.89 8.90
N PHE A 120 3.49 -0.64 8.55
CA PHE A 120 2.46 -0.37 7.55
C PHE A 120 2.77 -1.03 6.20
N ARG A 121 4.00 -0.84 5.70
CA ARG A 121 4.43 -1.40 4.41
C ARG A 121 4.48 -2.93 4.41
N THR A 122 4.85 -3.54 5.53
CA THR A 122 4.84 -5.00 5.65
C THR A 122 3.41 -5.55 5.55
N VAL A 123 2.44 -4.90 6.21
CA VAL A 123 1.03 -5.28 6.10
C VAL A 123 0.49 -5.04 4.69
N GLN A 124 0.80 -3.91 4.09
CA GLN A 124 0.37 -3.54 2.73
C GLN A 124 0.87 -4.55 1.70
N GLU A 125 2.16 -4.89 1.73
CA GLU A 125 2.78 -5.84 0.82
C GLU A 125 2.20 -7.25 1.01
N ALA A 126 2.06 -7.70 2.26
CA ALA A 126 1.48 -8.99 2.57
C ALA A 126 0.04 -9.12 2.05
N ILE A 127 -0.84 -8.15 2.31
CA ILE A 127 -2.24 -8.15 1.84
C ILE A 127 -2.30 -8.10 0.31
N THR A 128 -1.40 -7.33 -0.33
CA THR A 128 -1.30 -7.27 -1.79
C THR A 128 -0.90 -8.61 -2.38
N ASN A 129 0.09 -9.30 -1.78
CA ASN A 129 0.53 -10.62 -2.20
C ASN A 129 -0.57 -11.67 -2.01
N ILE A 130 -1.29 -11.62 -0.90
CA ILE A 130 -2.44 -12.50 -0.66
C ILE A 130 -3.50 -12.31 -1.74
N LYS A 131 -3.87 -11.07 -2.06
CA LYS A 131 -4.85 -10.78 -3.12
C LYS A 131 -4.42 -11.30 -4.49
N LYS A 132 -3.13 -11.15 -4.83
CA LYS A 132 -2.60 -11.54 -6.15
C LYS A 132 -2.39 -13.04 -6.30
N HIS A 133 -1.97 -13.70 -5.23
CA HIS A 133 -1.37 -15.03 -5.35
C HIS A 133 -2.03 -16.11 -4.50
N ALA A 134 -2.65 -15.77 -3.36
CA ALA A 134 -3.03 -16.79 -2.38
C ALA A 134 -4.36 -17.49 -2.67
N GLN A 135 -5.27 -16.87 -3.43
CA GLN A 135 -6.66 -17.35 -3.56
C GLN A 135 -7.33 -17.56 -2.18
N ALA A 136 -6.88 -16.80 -1.19
CA ALA A 136 -7.41 -16.87 0.17
C ALA A 136 -8.80 -16.24 0.26
N CYS A 137 -9.60 -16.70 1.20
CA CYS A 137 -10.86 -16.04 1.57
C CYS A 137 -10.79 -15.34 2.93
N LYS A 138 -9.85 -15.74 3.79
CA LYS A 138 -9.68 -15.16 5.13
C LYS A 138 -8.23 -14.78 5.39
N VAL A 139 -8.07 -13.57 5.96
CA VAL A 139 -6.78 -13.01 6.38
C VAL A 139 -6.88 -12.52 7.81
N THR A 140 -5.91 -12.82 8.62
CA THR A 140 -5.81 -12.33 9.99
C THR A 140 -4.55 -11.48 10.12
N VAL A 141 -4.71 -10.25 10.59
CA VAL A 141 -3.61 -9.33 10.92
C VAL A 141 -3.66 -9.05 12.42
N LYS A 142 -2.58 -9.37 13.13
CA LYS A 142 -2.44 -9.07 14.56
C LYS A 142 -1.24 -8.17 14.77
N LEU A 143 -1.46 -7.06 15.47
CA LEU A 143 -0.43 -6.12 15.87
C LEU A 143 -0.46 -5.98 17.41
N GLU A 144 0.68 -6.20 18.04
CA GLU A 144 0.79 -6.08 19.49
C GLU A 144 1.97 -5.16 19.85
N PHE A 145 1.70 -4.18 20.71
CA PHE A 145 2.72 -3.33 21.31
C PHE A 145 3.01 -3.82 22.72
N ALA A 146 4.19 -4.42 22.90
CA ALA A 146 4.73 -4.78 24.20
C ALA A 146 5.71 -3.70 24.68
N VAL A 147 6.25 -3.85 25.89
CA VAL A 147 7.10 -2.81 26.53
C VAL A 147 8.29 -2.43 25.64
N ASN A 148 9.01 -3.40 25.08
CA ASN A 148 10.24 -3.15 24.33
C ASN A 148 10.21 -3.71 22.90
N LYS A 149 9.06 -4.20 22.45
CA LYS A 149 8.95 -4.87 21.13
C LYS A 149 7.57 -4.68 20.52
N VAL A 150 7.55 -4.63 19.21
CA VAL A 150 6.32 -4.76 18.42
C VAL A 150 6.27 -6.15 17.81
N TYR A 151 5.13 -6.80 17.94
CA TYR A 151 4.83 -8.08 17.30
C TYR A 151 3.80 -7.87 16.19
N LEU A 152 4.12 -8.34 15.01
CA LEU A 152 3.22 -8.32 13.85
C LEU A 152 3.05 -9.76 13.36
N LEU A 153 1.80 -10.18 13.19
CA LEU A 153 1.44 -11.46 12.58
C LEU A 153 0.44 -11.20 11.46
N ILE A 154 0.72 -11.75 10.28
CA ILE A 154 -0.20 -11.75 9.14
C ILE A 154 -0.32 -13.20 8.68
N LYS A 155 -1.55 -13.70 8.63
CA LYS A 155 -1.83 -15.08 8.25
C LYS A 155 -3.00 -15.13 7.27
N ASP A 156 -2.85 -15.91 6.22
CA ASP A 156 -3.92 -16.25 5.29
C ASP A 156 -4.20 -17.76 5.26
N ASN A 157 -5.37 -18.12 4.75
CA ASN A 157 -5.79 -19.48 4.53
C ASN A 157 -5.76 -19.89 3.04
N GLY A 158 -4.88 -19.26 2.26
CA GLY A 158 -4.78 -19.51 0.83
C GLY A 158 -4.01 -20.77 0.46
N ARG A 159 -3.70 -20.89 -0.83
CA ARG A 159 -3.01 -22.07 -1.39
C ARG A 159 -1.57 -22.24 -0.91
N GLY A 160 -0.97 -21.22 -0.29
CA GLY A 160 0.44 -21.22 0.08
C GLY A 160 1.39 -21.40 -1.11
N PHE A 161 2.66 -21.57 -0.82
CA PHE A 161 3.71 -21.77 -1.84
C PHE A 161 4.95 -22.43 -1.23
N ASN A 162 5.82 -22.95 -2.10
CA ASN A 162 7.14 -23.44 -1.68
C ASN A 162 8.10 -22.27 -1.53
N LEU A 163 8.42 -21.91 -0.28
CA LEU A 163 9.25 -20.75 0.05
C LEU A 163 10.66 -20.86 -0.54
N ASP A 164 11.29 -22.04 -0.45
CA ASP A 164 12.65 -22.25 -0.96
C ASP A 164 12.73 -22.04 -2.47
N LYS A 165 11.72 -22.49 -3.20
CA LYS A 165 11.63 -22.29 -4.65
C LYS A 165 11.49 -20.83 -4.99
N VAL A 166 10.61 -20.09 -4.31
CA VAL A 166 10.36 -18.65 -4.56
C VAL A 166 11.58 -17.82 -4.18
N MET A 167 12.28 -18.15 -3.10
CA MET A 167 13.49 -17.42 -2.67
C MET A 167 14.71 -17.64 -3.57
N ARG A 168 14.76 -18.76 -4.32
CA ARG A 168 15.82 -19.02 -5.32
C ARG A 168 15.54 -18.40 -6.67
N ASP A 169 14.28 -18.15 -6.98
CA ASP A 169 13.86 -17.58 -8.26
C ASP A 169 13.98 -16.05 -8.18
N VAL A 170 14.96 -15.49 -8.90
CA VAL A 170 15.30 -14.04 -8.91
C VAL A 170 14.26 -13.22 -9.70
N ASN A 171 13.05 -13.71 -9.88
CA ASN A 171 11.97 -13.05 -10.58
C ASN A 171 11.27 -11.98 -9.69
N ARG A 172 10.53 -11.05 -10.32
CA ARG A 172 9.85 -9.92 -9.67
C ARG A 172 9.00 -10.29 -8.45
N GLU A 173 8.51 -11.52 -8.36
CA GLU A 173 7.64 -11.99 -7.26
C GLU A 173 8.39 -12.20 -5.94
N SER A 174 9.68 -12.51 -5.98
CA SER A 174 10.52 -12.67 -4.77
C SER A 174 10.94 -11.34 -4.15
N TYR A 175 10.95 -10.24 -4.92
CA TYR A 175 11.38 -8.92 -4.42
C TYR A 175 10.52 -8.40 -3.26
N GLY A 176 9.22 -8.65 -3.26
CA GLY A 176 8.32 -8.22 -2.19
C GLY A 176 8.67 -8.85 -0.85
N LEU A 177 8.93 -10.16 -0.82
CA LEU A 177 9.31 -10.90 0.38
C LEU A 177 10.69 -10.48 0.90
N VAL A 178 11.66 -10.31 0.00
CA VAL A 178 13.01 -9.84 0.33
C VAL A 178 12.96 -8.42 0.89
N SER A 179 12.22 -7.52 0.26
CA SER A 179 12.07 -6.13 0.71
C SER A 179 11.38 -6.02 2.09
N MET A 180 10.39 -6.88 2.38
CA MET A 180 9.81 -6.95 3.72
C MET A 180 10.85 -7.35 4.76
N LYS A 181 11.66 -8.35 4.45
CA LYS A 181 12.72 -8.85 5.35
C LYS A 181 13.78 -7.79 5.59
N GLU A 182 14.35 -7.21 4.54
CA GLU A 182 15.37 -6.15 4.64
C GLU A 182 14.87 -4.95 5.45
N ARG A 183 13.61 -4.52 5.24
CA ARG A 183 13.00 -3.40 5.96
C ARG A 183 12.90 -3.63 7.46
N ILE A 184 12.56 -4.85 7.88
CA ILE A 184 12.47 -5.20 9.29
C ILE A 184 13.86 -5.38 9.89
N GLU A 185 14.81 -5.97 9.16
CA GLU A 185 16.21 -6.13 9.59
C GLU A 185 16.93 -4.78 9.77
N LEU A 186 16.62 -3.76 8.96
CA LEU A 186 17.14 -2.39 9.13
C LEU A 186 16.73 -1.74 10.46
N LEU A 187 15.68 -2.25 11.10
CA LEU A 187 15.21 -1.83 12.43
C LEU A 187 15.66 -2.81 13.52
N GLU A 188 16.70 -3.59 13.26
CA GLU A 188 17.21 -4.64 14.17
C GLU A 188 16.13 -5.68 14.52
N GLY A 189 15.05 -5.74 13.73
CA GLY A 189 13.97 -6.69 13.89
C GLY A 189 14.24 -8.01 13.18
N GLN A 190 13.38 -8.97 13.43
CA GLN A 190 13.40 -10.29 12.80
C GLN A 190 12.10 -10.52 12.07
N LEU A 191 12.16 -10.98 10.82
CA LEU A 191 11.00 -11.39 10.04
C LEU A 191 11.15 -12.86 9.64
N SER A 192 10.11 -13.64 9.94
CA SER A 192 9.98 -15.03 9.51
C SER A 192 8.76 -15.21 8.63
N ILE A 193 8.92 -16.00 7.56
CA ILE A 193 7.84 -16.37 6.65
C ILE A 193 7.74 -17.88 6.65
N SER A 194 6.54 -18.39 6.85
CA SER A 194 6.23 -19.81 6.78
C SER A 194 5.09 -20.00 5.79
N SER A 195 5.30 -20.81 4.77
CA SER A 195 4.30 -21.15 3.77
C SER A 195 4.50 -22.59 3.29
N SER A 196 3.41 -23.29 3.10
CA SER A 196 3.39 -24.60 2.46
C SER A 196 2.14 -24.73 1.62
N LEU A 197 2.20 -25.57 0.60
CA LEU A 197 1.07 -25.80 -0.30
C LEU A 197 -0.17 -26.22 0.49
N GLU A 198 -1.31 -25.64 0.14
CA GLU A 198 -2.64 -25.87 0.73
C GLU A 198 -2.77 -25.47 2.22
N GLN A 199 -1.78 -24.79 2.82
CA GLN A 199 -1.81 -24.39 4.24
C GLN A 199 -1.77 -22.85 4.43
N GLY A 200 -1.75 -22.10 3.34
CA GLY A 200 -1.64 -20.65 3.38
C GLY A 200 -0.24 -20.15 3.71
N THR A 201 -0.17 -18.89 4.10
CA THR A 201 1.08 -18.22 4.46
C THR A 201 0.95 -17.52 5.80
N GLU A 202 2.02 -17.57 6.56
CA GLU A 202 2.16 -16.87 7.83
C GLU A 202 3.45 -16.04 7.83
N ILE A 203 3.30 -14.74 8.07
CA ILE A 203 4.41 -13.77 8.21
C ILE A 203 4.40 -13.29 9.65
N ARG A 204 5.55 -13.42 10.32
CA ARG A 204 5.77 -12.90 11.67
C ARG A 204 6.93 -11.93 11.68
N ALA A 205 6.74 -10.77 12.28
CA ALA A 205 7.81 -9.83 12.55
C ALA A 205 7.86 -9.51 14.06
N ILE A 206 9.10 -9.41 14.56
CA ILE A 206 9.41 -8.95 15.92
C ILE A 206 10.38 -7.79 15.76
N ILE A 207 10.01 -6.60 16.21
CA ILE A 207 10.79 -5.38 16.01
C ILE A 207 11.07 -4.78 17.38
N PRO A 208 12.34 -4.54 17.75
CA PRO A 208 12.65 -3.86 18.99
C PRO A 208 12.17 -2.40 18.93
N ILE A 209 11.75 -1.88 20.07
CA ILE A 209 11.45 -0.46 20.27
C ILE A 209 12.72 0.13 20.90
N ASN A 210 13.55 0.76 20.07
CA ASN A 210 14.70 1.51 20.56
C ASN A 210 14.21 2.91 20.94
N GLU A 211 14.53 3.36 22.16
CA GLU A 211 14.25 4.71 22.66
C GLU A 211 14.98 5.79 21.85
#